data_cdfb8e4d886dc2ee7c725c41f2b595b7
#
_entry.id   cdfb8e4d886dc2ee7c725c41f2b595b7
#
_cell.length_a   1.000
_cell.length_b   1.000
_cell.length_c   1.000
_cell.angle_alpha   90.00
_cell.angle_beta   90.00
_cell.angle_gamma   90.00
#
_symmetry.space_group_name_H-M   'P 1'
#
loop_
_entity.id
_entity.type
_entity.pdbx_description
1 polymer ?
#
loop_
_entity_poly.entity_id
_entity_poly.type
_entity_poly.pdbx_seq_one_letter_code
_entity_poly.pdbx_strand_id
1 'polypeptide(L)'
;MNRMKLVLPVVCVVLMLGANVASAASQAIKDMANIVMNLSHHPSGGEKEALKKIIDNASSTPGERALANALMNMDHEVGGGDKAKLKELMKNAAAPAEERDLAGILVNLAHKASAGDKDKLKQLMK
;
A
#
# COMPACT_ATOMS: atom_id res chain seq x y z
N MET A 1 -30.32 16.57 36.91
CA MET A 1 -30.06 16.35 36.46
C MET A 1 -29.40 15.77 35.84
N ASN A 2 -29.28 15.59 35.55
CA ASN A 2 -28.78 15.11 35.00
C ASN A 2 -28.25 14.50 34.17
N ARG A 3 -28.20 14.45 33.93
CA ARG A 3 -27.89 13.94 33.20
C ARG A 3 -27.27 13.39 32.37
N MET A 4 -27.11 13.35 32.27
CA MET A 4 -26.70 12.83 31.53
C MET A 4 -26.06 12.32 30.87
N LYS A 5 -25.91 12.18 30.80
CA LYS A 5 -25.46 11.69 30.25
C LYS A 5 -24.88 11.08 29.44
N LEU A 6 -24.82 10.91 29.22
CA LEU A 6 -24.44 10.26 28.50
C LEU A 6 -23.86 9.71 27.76
N VAL A 7 -23.76 9.65 27.61
CA VAL A 7 -23.45 9.02 26.98
C VAL A 7 -22.88 8.54 26.21
N LEU A 8 -22.75 8.49 25.99
CA LEU A 8 -22.38 7.93 25.26
C LEU A 8 -21.65 7.58 24.58
N PRO A 9 -21.42 7.55 24.60
CA PRO A 9 -20.83 7.15 23.91
C PRO A 9 -20.33 6.37 23.50
N VAL A 10 -20.36 6.06 23.64
CA VAL A 10 -20.00 5.24 23.21
C VAL A 10 -19.82 4.82 22.27
N VAL A 11 -20.00 4.88 22.00
CA VAL A 11 -19.96 4.40 21.14
C VAL A 11 -19.21 4.27 20.39
N CYS A 12 -18.91 4.48 20.19
CA CYS A 12 -18.37 4.33 19.50
C CYS A 12 -17.51 3.68 19.20
N VAL A 13 -17.47 3.39 19.53
CA VAL A 13 -16.86 2.80 19.28
C VAL A 13 -16.69 2.00 18.57
N VAL A 14 -17.00 1.72 18.65
CA VAL A 14 -16.94 0.96 18.04
C VAL A 14 -16.63 0.78 17.01
N LEU A 15 -16.68 1.06 16.71
CA LEU A 15 -16.52 0.91 15.78
C LEU A 15 -15.50 0.60 15.35
N MET A 16 -15.17 0.52 15.75
CA MET A 16 -14.42 0.19 15.44
C MET A 16 -14.13 -0.71 14.97
N LEU A 17 -14.40 -1.00 15.16
CA LEU A 17 -14.20 -1.81 14.76
C LEU A 17 -14.09 -2.15 13.79
N GLY A 18 -14.36 -1.86 13.91
CA GLY A 18 -14.51 -2.40 13.03
C GLY A 18 -13.80 -2.54 12.09
N ALA A 19 -13.54 -2.15 12.06
CA ALA A 19 -13.03 -2.39 11.24
C ALA A 19 -12.08 -3.23 11.00
N ASN A 20 -11.93 -3.43 11.36
CA ASN A 20 -11.13 -4.10 11.23
C ASN A 20 -10.95 -4.98 10.50
N VAL A 21 -11.43 -4.85 10.63
CA VAL A 21 -11.25 -5.89 10.20
C VAL A 21 -10.98 -6.14 8.87
N ALA A 22 -11.23 -5.45 8.10
CA ALA A 22 -11.05 -5.69 6.76
C ALA A 22 -9.66 -6.10 6.45
N SER A 23 -9.48 -7.26 6.00
CA SER A 23 -8.18 -7.76 5.67
C SER A 23 -7.91 -7.73 4.19
N ALA A 24 -8.86 -7.26 3.38
CA ALA A 24 -8.64 -7.17 1.94
C ALA A 24 -7.78 -5.98 1.58
N ALA A 25 -6.93 -6.16 0.61
CA ALA A 25 -6.10 -5.07 0.10
C ALA A 25 -6.99 -4.01 -0.55
N SER A 26 -6.60 -2.75 -0.44
CA SER A 26 -7.29 -1.66 -1.09
C SER A 26 -7.15 -1.78 -2.62
N GLN A 27 -7.99 -1.05 -3.35
CA GLN A 27 -7.88 -1.05 -4.81
C GLN A 27 -6.51 -0.50 -5.24
N ALA A 28 -5.99 0.50 -4.52
CA ALA A 28 -4.66 1.04 -4.83
C ALA A 28 -3.58 -0.04 -4.72
N ILE A 29 -3.64 -0.85 -3.67
CA ILE A 29 -2.67 -1.93 -3.49
C ILE A 29 -2.82 -2.97 -4.60
N LYS A 30 -4.05 -3.31 -4.96
CA LYS A 30 -4.29 -4.28 -6.05
C LYS A 30 -3.75 -3.75 -7.37
N ASP A 31 -3.98 -2.49 -7.66
CA ASP A 31 -3.49 -1.88 -8.89
C ASP A 31 -1.96 -1.88 -8.93
N MET A 32 -1.33 -1.51 -7.82
CA MET A 32 0.12 -1.51 -7.75
C MET A 32 0.70 -2.92 -7.83
N ALA A 33 0.05 -3.90 -7.21
CA ALA A 33 0.48 -5.29 -7.30
C ALA A 33 0.43 -5.77 -8.76
N ASN A 34 -0.61 -5.40 -9.49
CA ASN A 34 -0.74 -5.75 -10.89
C ASN A 34 0.37 -5.11 -11.73
N ILE A 35 0.68 -3.85 -11.45
CA ILE A 35 1.78 -3.15 -12.13
C ILE A 35 3.09 -3.89 -11.90
N VAL A 36 3.39 -4.24 -10.65
CA VAL A 36 4.63 -4.94 -10.30
C VAL A 36 4.68 -6.32 -10.95
N MET A 37 3.53 -6.99 -11.03
CA MET A 37 3.42 -8.31 -11.66
C MET A 37 3.86 -8.29 -13.12
N ASN A 38 3.54 -7.20 -13.82
CA ASN A 38 3.81 -7.05 -15.24
C ASN A 38 5.05 -6.20 -15.52
N LEU A 39 5.76 -5.81 -14.47
CA LEU A 39 6.88 -4.89 -14.59
C LEU A 39 8.05 -5.49 -15.35
N SER A 40 8.65 -4.66 -16.19
CA SER A 40 9.89 -4.97 -16.90
C SER A 40 10.72 -3.68 -16.88
N HIS A 41 11.62 -3.54 -15.95
CA HIS A 41 12.50 -2.39 -15.71
C HIS A 41 11.77 -1.21 -15.06
N HIS A 42 10.73 -0.68 -15.66
CA HIS A 42 9.99 0.47 -15.11
C HIS A 42 8.53 0.41 -15.57
N PRO A 43 7.63 1.12 -14.86
CA PRO A 43 6.23 1.15 -15.27
C PRO A 43 6.05 1.81 -16.63
N SER A 44 5.07 1.34 -17.39
CA SER A 44 4.70 1.95 -18.66
C SER A 44 4.03 3.32 -18.45
N GLY A 45 3.82 4.06 -19.54
CA GLY A 45 3.15 5.36 -19.45
C GLY A 45 1.77 5.29 -18.84
N GLY A 46 0.97 4.30 -19.25
CA GLY A 46 -0.36 4.11 -18.67
C GLY A 46 -0.32 3.71 -17.20
N GLU A 47 0.65 2.88 -16.84
CA GLU A 47 0.84 2.50 -15.45
C GLU A 47 1.28 3.68 -14.59
N LYS A 48 2.12 4.55 -15.14
CA LYS A 48 2.53 5.76 -14.43
C LYS A 48 1.35 6.70 -14.18
N GLU A 49 0.42 6.79 -15.12
CA GLU A 49 -0.79 7.58 -14.91
C GLU A 49 -1.64 7.00 -13.77
N ALA A 50 -1.77 5.67 -13.72
CA ALA A 50 -2.48 5.01 -12.63
C ALA A 50 -1.82 5.29 -11.29
N LEU A 51 -0.48 5.24 -11.24
CA LEU A 51 0.28 5.55 -10.03
C LEU A 51 0.08 7.01 -9.61
N LYS A 52 0.07 7.92 -10.57
CA LYS A 52 -0.16 9.33 -10.28
C LYS A 52 -1.54 9.56 -9.66
N LYS A 53 -2.54 8.84 -10.14
CA LYS A 53 -3.88 8.94 -9.56
C LYS A 53 -3.89 8.49 -8.10
N ILE A 54 -3.13 7.46 -7.77
CA ILE A 54 -3.01 7.01 -6.39
C ILE A 54 -2.34 8.10 -5.53
N ILE A 55 -1.27 8.69 -6.04
CA ILE A 55 -0.54 9.75 -5.33
C ILE A 55 -1.44 10.95 -5.06
N ASP A 56 -2.23 11.33 -6.06
CA ASP A 56 -3.07 12.53 -5.98
C ASP A 56 -4.40 12.30 -5.27
N ASN A 57 -4.77 11.05 -5.00
CA ASN A 57 -6.05 10.74 -4.37
C ASN A 57 -5.99 11.04 -2.87
N ALA A 58 -6.88 11.93 -2.43
CA ALA A 58 -6.94 12.32 -1.03
C ALA A 58 -7.22 11.15 -0.09
N SER A 59 -7.87 10.11 -0.59
CA SER A 59 -8.20 8.91 0.20
C SER A 59 -7.05 7.92 0.32
N SER A 60 -5.99 8.09 -0.45
CA SER A 60 -4.83 7.20 -0.36
C SER A 60 -4.12 7.37 0.98
N THR A 61 -3.68 6.26 1.55
CA THR A 61 -2.91 6.31 2.79
C THR A 61 -1.49 6.83 2.50
N PRO A 62 -0.78 7.32 3.52
CA PRO A 62 0.64 7.68 3.33
C PRO A 62 1.47 6.52 2.78
N GLY A 63 1.17 5.28 3.21
CA GLY A 63 1.88 4.10 2.72
C GLY A 63 1.62 3.86 1.24
N GLU A 64 0.35 3.99 0.81
CA GLU A 64 0.01 3.83 -0.60
C GLU A 64 0.72 4.86 -1.46
N ARG A 65 0.80 6.09 -0.99
CA ARG A 65 1.51 7.15 -1.72
C ARG A 65 3.00 6.88 -1.80
N ALA A 66 3.59 6.40 -0.71
CA ALA A 66 5.01 6.06 -0.70
C ALA A 66 5.31 4.93 -1.70
N LEU A 67 4.46 3.91 -1.74
CA LEU A 67 4.60 2.81 -2.68
C LEU A 67 4.46 3.28 -4.11
N ALA A 68 3.45 4.11 -4.38
CA ALA A 68 3.24 4.63 -5.72
C ALA A 68 4.38 5.53 -6.17
N ASN A 69 4.90 6.37 -5.28
CA ASN A 69 6.06 7.21 -5.61
C ASN A 69 7.30 6.37 -5.92
N ALA A 70 7.52 5.32 -5.14
CA ALA A 70 8.66 4.43 -5.38
C ALA A 70 8.58 3.79 -6.76
N LEU A 71 7.39 3.31 -7.14
CA LEU A 71 7.17 2.73 -8.46
C LEU A 71 7.29 3.76 -9.57
N MET A 72 6.76 4.97 -9.33
CA MET A 72 6.81 6.04 -10.31
C MET A 72 8.24 6.43 -10.67
N ASN A 73 9.12 6.43 -9.68
CA ASN A 73 10.49 6.91 -9.83
C ASN A 73 11.52 5.81 -10.09
N MET A 74 11.09 4.56 -10.12
CA MET A 74 12.06 3.47 -10.29
C MET A 74 12.62 3.39 -11.70
N ASP A 75 13.87 2.95 -11.76
CA ASP A 75 14.54 2.67 -13.02
C ASP A 75 15.36 1.40 -12.77
N HIS A 76 14.89 0.26 -13.20
CA HIS A 76 15.41 -1.07 -12.92
C HIS A 76 15.16 -1.51 -11.48
N GLU A 77 15.37 -0.64 -10.52
CA GLU A 77 15.08 -0.92 -9.12
C GLU A 77 14.63 0.38 -8.44
N VAL A 78 14.07 0.22 -7.26
CA VAL A 78 13.61 1.37 -6.48
C VAL A 78 14.82 2.16 -6.01
N GLY A 79 14.76 3.50 -6.13
CA GLY A 79 15.84 4.36 -5.71
C GLY A 79 16.15 4.29 -4.22
N GLY A 80 17.39 4.64 -3.85
CA GLY A 80 17.83 4.54 -2.47
C GLY A 80 16.98 5.28 -1.46
N GLY A 81 16.57 6.50 -1.78
CA GLY A 81 15.71 7.29 -0.91
C GLY A 81 14.33 6.66 -0.73
N ASP A 82 13.78 6.14 -1.82
CA ASP A 82 12.49 5.45 -1.77
C ASP A 82 12.60 4.14 -1.02
N LYS A 83 13.71 3.41 -1.19
CA LYS A 83 13.95 2.19 -0.41
C LYS A 83 13.94 2.46 1.09
N ALA A 84 14.55 3.58 1.51
CA ALA A 84 14.55 3.93 2.92
C ALA A 84 13.14 4.15 3.44
N LYS A 85 12.31 4.85 2.67
CA LYS A 85 10.91 5.08 3.04
C LYS A 85 10.13 3.78 3.10
N LEU A 86 10.36 2.88 2.15
CA LEU A 86 9.67 1.59 2.13
C LEU A 86 10.09 0.71 3.30
N LYS A 87 11.36 0.77 3.71
CA LYS A 87 11.82 0.05 4.89
C LYS A 87 11.16 0.56 6.16
N GLU A 88 10.96 1.88 6.25
CA GLU A 88 10.21 2.45 7.36
C GLU A 88 8.77 1.95 7.36
N LEU A 89 8.15 1.89 6.19
CA LEU A 89 6.80 1.36 6.06
C LEU A 89 6.72 -0.10 6.52
N MET A 90 7.71 -0.90 6.16
CA MET A 90 7.75 -2.31 6.57
C MET A 90 7.80 -2.48 8.08
N LYS A 91 8.40 -1.53 8.79
CA LYS A 91 8.54 -1.56 10.24
C LYS A 91 7.33 -0.98 10.96
N ASN A 92 6.46 -0.29 10.24
CA ASN A 92 5.32 0.39 10.84
C ASN A 92 4.21 -0.59 11.15
N ALA A 93 4.07 -0.98 12.41
CA ALA A 93 3.05 -1.94 12.83
C ALA A 93 1.63 -1.40 12.60
N ALA A 94 1.46 -0.08 12.54
CA ALA A 94 0.15 0.53 12.29
C ALA A 94 -0.25 0.48 10.82
N ALA A 95 0.68 0.24 9.91
CA ALA A 95 0.36 0.14 8.49
C ALA A 95 -0.30 -1.20 8.20
N PRO A 96 -1.24 -1.24 7.23
CA PRO A 96 -1.83 -2.51 6.82
C PRO A 96 -0.78 -3.51 6.36
N ALA A 97 -1.02 -4.79 6.62
CA ALA A 97 -0.09 -5.84 6.24
C ALA A 97 0.18 -5.84 4.74
N GLU A 98 -0.85 -5.55 3.94
CA GLU A 98 -0.74 -5.51 2.48
C GLU A 98 0.26 -4.46 2.02
N GLU A 99 0.26 -3.29 2.67
CA GLU A 99 1.22 -2.23 2.34
C GLU A 99 2.64 -2.66 2.70
N ARG A 100 2.80 -3.29 3.86
CA ARG A 100 4.12 -3.77 4.29
C ARG A 100 4.64 -4.88 3.39
N ASP A 101 3.77 -5.77 2.96
CA ASP A 101 4.14 -6.87 2.05
C ASP A 101 4.60 -6.32 0.70
N LEU A 102 3.85 -5.37 0.14
CA LEU A 102 4.22 -4.78 -1.13
C LEU A 102 5.52 -3.99 -1.01
N ALA A 103 5.71 -3.28 0.11
CA ALA A 103 6.96 -2.56 0.36
C ALA A 103 8.15 -3.52 0.36
N GLY A 104 8.00 -4.68 1.00
CA GLY A 104 9.05 -5.70 1.02
C GLY A 104 9.41 -6.20 -0.37
N ILE A 105 8.40 -6.42 -1.20
CA ILE A 105 8.62 -6.84 -2.58
C ILE A 105 9.40 -5.76 -3.34
N LEU A 106 8.97 -4.51 -3.21
CA LEU A 106 9.62 -3.40 -3.93
C LEU A 106 11.06 -3.16 -3.48
N VAL A 107 11.34 -3.31 -2.20
CA VAL A 107 12.72 -3.13 -1.69
C VAL A 107 13.66 -4.14 -2.32
N ASN A 108 13.19 -5.35 -2.58
CA ASN A 108 14.00 -6.42 -3.14
C ASN A 108 13.87 -6.56 -4.65
N LEU A 109 13.09 -5.71 -5.28
CA LEU A 109 12.81 -5.78 -6.70
C LEU A 109 14.04 -5.37 -7.52
N ALA A 110 14.40 -6.20 -8.50
CA ALA A 110 15.45 -5.88 -9.45
C ALA A 110 14.93 -6.25 -10.84
N HIS A 111 14.69 -5.29 -11.67
CA HIS A 111 14.14 -5.42 -13.02
C HIS A 111 12.70 -5.95 -13.04
N LYS A 112 12.46 -7.09 -12.44
CA LYS A 112 11.12 -7.70 -12.42
C LYS A 112 10.97 -8.55 -11.16
N ALA A 113 9.72 -8.87 -10.83
CA ALA A 113 9.41 -9.65 -9.64
C ALA A 113 9.87 -11.09 -9.80
N SER A 114 10.40 -11.67 -8.72
CA SER A 114 10.77 -13.07 -8.68
C SER A 114 9.51 -13.95 -8.67
N ALA A 115 9.67 -15.27 -8.90
CA ALA A 115 8.55 -16.19 -8.86
C ALA A 115 7.84 -16.18 -7.50
N GLY A 116 8.59 -16.15 -6.41
CA GLY A 116 8.01 -16.09 -5.07
C GLY A 116 7.27 -14.78 -4.83
N ASP A 117 7.83 -13.67 -5.30
CA ASP A 117 7.17 -12.37 -5.19
C ASP A 117 5.89 -12.33 -6.01
N LYS A 118 5.89 -12.97 -7.19
CA LYS A 118 4.68 -13.04 -8.01
C LYS A 118 3.55 -13.78 -7.30
N ASP A 119 3.87 -14.82 -6.55
CA ASP A 119 2.85 -15.52 -5.77
C ASP A 119 2.25 -14.60 -4.70
N LYS A 120 3.09 -13.81 -4.02
CA LYS A 120 2.61 -12.84 -3.05
C LYS A 120 1.77 -11.75 -3.70
N LEU A 121 2.19 -11.28 -4.87
CA LEU A 121 1.43 -10.27 -5.62
C LEU A 121 0.05 -10.78 -6.00
N LYS A 122 -0.05 -12.06 -6.41
CA LYS A 122 -1.34 -12.66 -6.71
C LYS A 122 -2.26 -12.67 -5.50
N GLN A 123 -1.70 -12.93 -4.32
CA GLN A 123 -2.49 -12.88 -3.09
C GLN A 123 -2.99 -11.46 -2.82
N LEU A 124 -2.15 -10.46 -3.06
CA LEU A 124 -2.54 -9.06 -2.85
C LEU A 124 -3.64 -8.61 -3.81
N MET A 125 -3.72 -9.21 -5.00
CA MET A 125 -4.73 -8.85 -5.99
C MET A 125 -6.09 -9.49 -5.74
N LYS A 126 -6.20 -10.44 -4.81
CA LYS A 126 -7.47 -11.06 -4.45
C LYS A 126 -8.30 -10.12 -3.59
#